data_bbc639281b82daba99fda9d4445e23e3
#
_entry.id   bbc639281b82daba99fda9d4445e23e3
#
_cell.length_a   1.000
_cell.length_b   1.000
_cell.length_c   1.000
_cell.angle_alpha   90.00
_cell.angle_beta   90.00
_cell.angle_gamma   90.00
#
_symmetry.space_group_name_H-M   'P 1'
#
loop_
_entity.id
_entity.type
_entity.pdbx_description
1 polymer ?
#
loop_
_entity_poly.entity_id
_entity_poly.type
_entity_poly.pdbx_seq_one_letter_code
_entity_poly.pdbx_strand_id
1 'polypeptide(L)'
;PRREAANEALKSKGEFKAGIFTWVDEKGQKHNVDGATACYEEAMGKKMVLAPPRYDDIITMDPNSYAWVKSDTPGVSTKVLGVFTERETKIAFIKVDAGATFKTGNRTSIEVLFMSQGSITIEGKTYGEKTAIELLPTDKSVDIKATEDSLFFSVTLPRF
;
A
#
# COMPACT_ATOMS: atom_id res chain seq x y z
N PRO A 1 15.61 -7.80 -0.27
CA PRO A 1 17.04 -7.69 0.11
C PRO A 1 17.27 -7.25 1.56
N ARG A 2 16.71 -6.06 2.00
CA ARG A 2 16.96 -5.58 3.39
C ARG A 2 16.35 -6.47 4.47
N ARG A 3 15.12 -6.95 4.26
CA ARG A 3 14.44 -7.84 5.20
C ARG A 3 15.12 -9.21 5.33
N GLU A 4 15.61 -9.75 4.24
CA GLU A 4 16.34 -11.02 4.23
C GLU A 4 17.67 -10.89 4.97
N ALA A 5 18.42 -9.83 4.71
CA ALA A 5 19.67 -9.55 5.42
C ALA A 5 19.44 -9.36 6.94
N ALA A 6 18.38 -8.64 7.33
CA ALA A 6 18.00 -8.47 8.73
C ALA A 6 17.61 -9.79 9.38
N ASN A 7 16.86 -10.65 8.69
CA ASN A 7 16.48 -11.97 9.19
C ASN A 7 17.71 -12.87 9.43
N GLU A 8 18.66 -12.88 8.50
CA GLU A 8 19.90 -13.65 8.67
C GLU A 8 20.77 -13.09 9.80
N ALA A 9 20.88 -11.77 9.91
CA ALA A 9 21.58 -11.13 11.03
C ALA A 9 20.97 -11.48 12.40
N LEU A 10 19.63 -11.52 12.49
CA LEU A 10 18.94 -11.89 13.73
C LEU A 10 19.09 -13.37 14.06
N LYS A 11 19.09 -14.27 13.08
CA LYS A 11 19.34 -15.70 13.32
C LYS A 11 20.70 -15.99 13.98
N SER A 12 21.69 -15.13 13.76
CA SER A 12 23.00 -15.24 14.44
C SER A 12 22.96 -14.76 15.89
N LYS A 13 21.93 -13.98 16.28
CA LYS A 13 21.78 -13.39 17.62
C LYS A 13 20.76 -14.11 18.49
N GLY A 14 19.88 -14.92 17.90
CA GLY A 14 18.79 -15.59 18.60
C GLY A 14 17.97 -16.52 17.74
N GLU A 15 16.80 -16.89 18.20
CA GLU A 15 15.92 -17.87 17.58
C GLU A 15 14.55 -17.29 17.25
N PHE A 16 14.01 -17.65 16.07
CA PHE A 16 12.62 -17.40 15.70
C PHE A 16 11.76 -18.63 15.96
N LYS A 17 10.72 -18.49 16.77
CA LYS A 17 9.77 -19.55 17.05
C LYS A 17 8.34 -18.97 17.16
N ALA A 18 7.41 -19.56 16.45
CA ALA A 18 5.99 -19.17 16.46
C ALA A 18 5.77 -17.64 16.30
N GLY A 19 6.52 -16.98 15.40
CA GLY A 19 6.40 -15.54 15.17
C GLY A 19 7.13 -14.66 16.18
N ILE A 20 7.75 -15.23 17.21
CA ILE A 20 8.51 -14.50 18.23
C ILE A 20 10.01 -14.66 17.98
N PHE A 21 10.74 -13.57 18.07
CA PHE A 21 12.21 -13.56 18.13
C PHE A 21 12.66 -13.55 19.60
N THR A 22 13.52 -14.48 19.95
CA THR A 22 14.05 -14.65 21.31
C THR A 22 15.57 -14.56 21.27
N TRP A 23 16.16 -13.79 22.18
CA TRP A 23 17.61 -13.74 22.39
C TRP A 23 17.96 -13.66 23.86
N VAL A 24 19.22 -13.91 24.17
CA VAL A 24 19.75 -13.77 25.52
C VAL A 24 20.79 -12.65 25.50
N ASP A 25 20.72 -11.73 26.44
CA ASP A 25 21.67 -10.62 26.56
C ASP A 25 22.96 -11.06 27.26
N GLU A 26 23.94 -10.15 27.36
CA GLU A 26 25.24 -10.36 27.98
C GLU A 26 25.13 -10.69 29.48
N LYS A 27 24.00 -10.37 30.11
CA LYS A 27 23.71 -10.67 31.51
C LYS A 27 23.01 -12.02 31.70
N GLY A 28 22.78 -12.76 30.62
CA GLY A 28 22.04 -14.01 30.62
C GLY A 28 20.52 -13.85 30.70
N GLN A 29 19.99 -12.64 30.53
CA GLN A 29 18.55 -12.40 30.55
C GLN A 29 17.92 -12.69 29.19
N LYS A 30 16.84 -13.47 29.22
CA LYS A 30 16.08 -13.81 28.02
C LYS A 30 15.10 -12.71 27.66
N HIS A 31 15.10 -12.30 26.38
CA HIS A 31 14.22 -11.32 25.80
C HIS A 31 13.37 -11.92 24.69
N ASN A 32 12.14 -11.45 24.57
CA ASN A 32 11.20 -11.83 23.52
C ASN A 32 10.63 -10.58 22.87
N VAL A 33 10.52 -10.60 21.54
CA VAL A 33 9.85 -9.54 20.78
C VAL A 33 9.13 -10.17 19.58
N ASP A 34 8.10 -9.52 19.09
CA ASP A 34 7.46 -9.92 17.84
C ASP A 34 8.50 -9.99 16.70
N GLY A 35 8.48 -11.09 15.93
CA GLY A 35 9.48 -11.34 14.91
C GLY A 35 9.49 -10.33 13.77
N ALA A 36 8.32 -9.78 13.39
CA ALA A 36 8.24 -8.74 12.38
C ALA A 36 8.83 -7.43 12.90
N THR A 37 8.58 -7.10 14.17
CA THR A 37 9.18 -5.95 14.86
C THR A 37 10.70 -6.09 14.91
N ALA A 38 11.23 -7.25 15.30
CA ALA A 38 12.67 -7.50 15.32
C ALA A 38 13.30 -7.30 13.93
N CYS A 39 12.71 -7.88 12.89
CA CYS A 39 13.18 -7.72 11.52
C CYS A 39 13.14 -6.26 11.05
N TYR A 40 12.10 -5.52 11.42
CA TYR A 40 11.99 -4.10 11.07
C TYR A 40 13.11 -3.28 11.76
N GLU A 41 13.28 -3.46 13.06
CA GLU A 41 14.28 -2.73 13.86
C GLU A 41 15.71 -3.01 13.36
N GLU A 42 16.02 -4.26 13.07
CA GLU A 42 17.32 -4.66 12.50
C GLU A 42 17.52 -4.05 11.09
N ALA A 43 16.52 -4.14 10.22
CA ALA A 43 16.59 -3.62 8.85
C ALA A 43 16.72 -2.10 8.77
N MET A 44 16.10 -1.39 9.73
CA MET A 44 16.02 0.08 9.74
C MET A 44 17.04 0.72 10.69
N GLY A 45 17.70 -0.05 11.54
CA GLY A 45 18.64 0.45 12.56
C GLY A 45 18.00 1.36 13.62
N LYS A 46 16.68 1.25 13.82
CA LYS A 46 15.93 2.09 14.77
C LYS A 46 14.75 1.32 15.34
N LYS A 47 14.33 1.71 16.55
CA LYS A 47 13.13 1.15 17.19
C LYS A 47 11.87 1.40 16.37
N MET A 48 10.98 0.40 16.34
CA MET A 48 9.65 0.55 15.78
C MET A 48 8.80 1.40 16.73
N VAL A 49 8.46 2.59 16.28
CA VAL A 49 7.52 3.47 16.98
C VAL A 49 6.26 3.56 16.14
N LEU A 50 5.16 3.05 16.67
CA LEU A 50 3.86 3.24 16.04
C LEU A 50 3.41 4.67 16.33
N ALA A 51 3.08 5.42 15.28
CA ALA A 51 2.47 6.73 15.45
C ALA A 51 1.14 6.57 16.23
N PRO A 52 0.83 7.46 17.17
CA PRO A 52 -0.48 7.45 17.81
C PRO A 52 -1.58 7.64 16.76
N PRO A 53 -2.79 7.13 17.01
CA PRO A 53 -3.91 7.37 16.09
C PRO A 53 -4.13 8.88 15.93
N ARG A 54 -4.35 9.33 14.71
CA ARG A 54 -4.62 10.74 14.40
C ARG A 54 -5.98 11.20 14.95
N TYR A 55 -6.87 10.25 15.15
CA TYR A 55 -8.25 10.48 15.58
C TYR A 55 -8.61 9.47 16.67
N ASP A 56 -9.31 9.93 17.68
CA ASP A 56 -9.72 9.11 18.82
C ASP A 56 -10.97 8.28 18.52
N ASP A 57 -11.75 8.70 17.50
CA ASP A 57 -13.01 8.06 17.11
C ASP A 57 -12.96 7.44 15.72
N ILE A 58 -13.96 6.61 15.43
CA ILE A 58 -14.20 6.05 14.08
C ILE A 58 -14.49 7.19 13.13
N ILE A 59 -13.76 7.24 12.01
CA ILE A 59 -13.98 8.20 10.94
C ILE A 59 -14.80 7.53 9.84
N THR A 60 -15.94 8.11 9.53
CA THR A 60 -16.75 7.77 8.37
C THR A 60 -16.55 8.82 7.26
N MET A 61 -16.29 8.34 6.05
CA MET A 61 -16.13 9.18 4.88
C MET A 61 -17.22 8.83 3.88
N ASP A 62 -18.25 9.66 3.80
CA ASP A 62 -19.25 9.54 2.75
C ASP A 62 -18.68 10.06 1.43
N PRO A 63 -18.50 9.19 0.41
CA PRO A 63 -17.97 9.60 -0.88
C PRO A 63 -18.78 10.71 -1.57
N ASN A 64 -20.05 10.87 -1.24
CA ASN A 64 -20.89 11.92 -1.81
C ASN A 64 -20.51 13.33 -1.32
N SER A 65 -19.83 13.41 -0.18
CA SER A 65 -19.35 14.68 0.38
C SER A 65 -18.05 15.19 -0.28
N TYR A 66 -17.45 14.42 -1.20
CA TYR A 66 -16.19 14.76 -1.85
C TYR A 66 -16.37 15.01 -3.34
N ALA A 67 -15.70 16.03 -3.86
CA ALA A 67 -15.76 16.37 -5.28
C ALA A 67 -14.84 15.49 -6.12
N TRP A 68 -15.27 15.22 -7.36
CA TRP A 68 -14.41 14.67 -8.39
C TRP A 68 -13.48 15.76 -8.93
N VAL A 69 -12.20 15.46 -9.00
CA VAL A 69 -11.17 16.31 -9.59
C VAL A 69 -10.69 15.68 -10.89
N LYS A 70 -10.80 16.40 -11.98
CA LYS A 70 -10.28 15.94 -13.28
C LYS A 70 -8.75 15.89 -13.21
N SER A 71 -8.17 14.81 -13.75
CA SER A 71 -6.73 14.71 -13.93
C SER A 71 -6.29 15.40 -15.24
N ASP A 72 -4.98 15.52 -15.43
CA ASP A 72 -4.42 16.00 -16.70
C ASP A 72 -4.65 15.02 -17.87
N THR A 73 -5.02 13.79 -17.55
CA THR A 73 -5.38 12.77 -18.54
C THR A 73 -6.87 12.87 -18.88
N PRO A 74 -7.24 13.15 -20.14
CA PRO A 74 -8.64 13.21 -20.55
C PRO A 74 -9.41 11.93 -20.20
N GLY A 75 -10.63 12.07 -19.70
CA GLY A 75 -11.47 10.94 -19.31
C GLY A 75 -11.08 10.29 -17.98
N VAL A 76 -10.12 10.84 -17.24
CA VAL A 76 -9.74 10.35 -15.91
C VAL A 76 -10.06 11.39 -14.85
N SER A 77 -10.71 10.95 -13.77
CA SER A 77 -11.02 11.79 -12.60
C SER A 77 -10.71 11.05 -11.32
N THR A 78 -10.30 11.78 -10.30
CA THR A 78 -10.01 11.23 -8.97
C THR A 78 -10.87 11.88 -7.90
N LYS A 79 -11.20 11.13 -6.87
CA LYS A 79 -11.87 11.60 -5.67
C LYS A 79 -11.10 11.08 -4.47
N VAL A 80 -10.31 11.94 -3.84
CA VAL A 80 -9.54 11.60 -2.64
C VAL A 80 -10.45 11.69 -1.44
N LEU A 81 -10.63 10.59 -0.72
CA LEU A 81 -11.41 10.54 0.52
C LEU A 81 -10.58 10.98 1.72
N GLY A 82 -9.29 10.67 1.72
CA GLY A 82 -8.42 11.09 2.79
C GLY A 82 -6.98 10.60 2.65
N VAL A 83 -6.11 11.26 3.40
CA VAL A 83 -4.73 10.84 3.63
C VAL A 83 -4.57 10.64 5.13
N PHE A 84 -4.25 9.41 5.50
CA PHE A 84 -4.24 8.98 6.90
C PHE A 84 -2.83 8.71 7.35
N THR A 85 -2.27 9.29 8.17
CA THR A 85 -0.92 9.08 8.69
C THR A 85 0.13 9.96 8.04
N GLU A 86 1.18 10.18 8.77
CA GLU A 86 2.40 10.86 8.34
C GLU A 86 3.16 10.06 7.27
N ARG A 87 2.74 8.81 7.03
CA ARG A 87 3.29 7.92 5.99
C ARG A 87 2.48 7.92 4.70
N GLU A 88 1.56 8.88 4.57
CA GLU A 88 0.81 9.15 3.33
C GLU A 88 -0.08 8.00 2.85
N THR A 89 -0.62 7.17 3.77
CA THR A 89 -1.68 6.22 3.42
C THR A 89 -2.86 6.98 2.85
N LYS A 90 -3.17 6.75 1.59
CA LYS A 90 -4.23 7.48 0.87
C LYS A 90 -5.33 6.53 0.44
N ILE A 91 -6.57 6.98 0.55
CA ILE A 91 -7.76 6.30 0.01
C ILE A 91 -8.43 7.23 -1.00
N ALA A 92 -8.70 6.70 -2.19
CA ALA A 92 -9.32 7.45 -3.26
C ALA A 92 -10.21 6.57 -4.16
N PHE A 93 -11.10 7.20 -4.89
CA PHE A 93 -11.70 6.63 -6.09
C PHE A 93 -11.02 7.20 -7.34
N ILE A 94 -10.90 6.36 -8.38
CA ILE A 94 -10.43 6.75 -9.71
C ILE A 94 -11.51 6.32 -10.70
N LYS A 95 -12.06 7.29 -11.44
CA LYS A 95 -13.00 7.06 -12.54
C LYS A 95 -12.25 7.18 -13.85
N VAL A 96 -12.46 6.23 -14.75
CA VAL A 96 -11.90 6.21 -16.09
C VAL A 96 -13.04 6.01 -17.07
N ASP A 97 -13.30 7.01 -17.91
CA ASP A 97 -14.37 6.96 -18.91
C ASP A 97 -14.04 5.92 -19.99
N ALA A 98 -15.06 5.33 -20.61
CA ALA A 98 -14.90 4.37 -21.69
C ALA A 98 -14.02 4.92 -22.83
N GLY A 99 -13.04 4.13 -23.25
CA GLY A 99 -12.05 4.51 -24.27
C GLY A 99 -10.87 5.33 -23.74
N ALA A 100 -10.93 5.87 -22.53
CA ALA A 100 -9.81 6.59 -21.91
C ALA A 100 -8.73 5.62 -21.42
N THR A 101 -7.52 6.14 -21.27
CA THR A 101 -6.38 5.39 -20.76
C THR A 101 -5.87 6.05 -19.47
N PHE A 102 -5.94 5.33 -18.38
CA PHE A 102 -5.31 5.69 -17.12
C PHE A 102 -3.89 5.17 -17.10
N LYS A 103 -2.92 6.07 -17.06
CA LYS A 103 -1.51 5.73 -16.95
C LYS A 103 -1.11 5.68 -15.50
N THR A 104 -0.67 4.51 -15.02
CA THR A 104 -0.14 4.39 -13.66
C THR A 104 1.20 5.13 -13.61
N GLY A 105 1.26 6.22 -12.83
CA GLY A 105 2.46 7.05 -12.72
C GLY A 105 3.56 6.42 -11.87
N ASN A 106 4.64 7.16 -11.69
CA ASN A 106 5.66 6.84 -10.69
C ASN A 106 5.05 6.90 -9.29
N ARG A 107 5.38 5.95 -8.45
CA ARG A 107 4.89 5.85 -7.07
C ARG A 107 6.02 5.62 -6.09
N THR A 108 5.81 6.06 -4.87
CA THR A 108 6.80 5.97 -3.79
C THR A 108 6.46 4.89 -2.77
N SER A 109 5.26 4.32 -2.86
CA SER A 109 4.76 3.24 -2.02
C SER A 109 3.89 2.30 -2.84
N ILE A 110 3.54 1.16 -2.28
CA ILE A 110 2.62 0.20 -2.90
C ILE A 110 1.24 0.83 -3.04
N GLU A 111 0.64 0.69 -4.21
CA GLU A 111 -0.75 1.07 -4.47
C GLU A 111 -1.55 -0.17 -4.88
N VAL A 112 -2.71 -0.33 -4.28
CA VAL A 112 -3.67 -1.37 -4.65
C VAL A 112 -4.88 -0.70 -5.29
N LEU A 113 -5.20 -1.12 -6.51
CA LEU A 113 -6.42 -0.72 -7.22
C LEU A 113 -7.40 -1.89 -7.20
N PHE A 114 -8.61 -1.64 -6.73
CA PHE A 114 -9.70 -2.60 -6.80
C PHE A 114 -10.78 -2.04 -7.73
N MET A 115 -11.02 -2.73 -8.85
CA MET A 115 -12.04 -2.31 -9.81
C MET A 115 -13.42 -2.75 -9.31
N SER A 116 -14.26 -1.78 -8.96
CA SER A 116 -15.62 -2.03 -8.48
C SER A 116 -16.64 -2.12 -9.61
N GLN A 117 -16.37 -1.46 -10.74
CA GLN A 117 -17.24 -1.44 -11.90
C GLN A 117 -16.40 -1.34 -13.19
N GLY A 118 -16.95 -1.85 -14.30
CA GLY A 118 -16.43 -1.68 -15.63
C GLY A 118 -15.54 -2.81 -16.12
N SER A 119 -14.82 -2.50 -17.20
CA SER A 119 -13.91 -3.43 -17.88
C SER A 119 -12.71 -2.67 -18.43
N ILE A 120 -11.53 -3.26 -18.31
CA ILE A 120 -10.25 -2.67 -18.71
C ILE A 120 -9.41 -3.64 -19.51
N THR A 121 -8.46 -3.09 -20.26
CA THR A 121 -7.40 -3.86 -20.93
C THR A 121 -6.05 -3.38 -20.44
N ILE A 122 -5.18 -4.33 -20.05
CA ILE A 122 -3.79 -4.13 -19.69
C ILE A 122 -2.96 -5.10 -20.54
N GLU A 123 -2.00 -4.58 -21.30
CA GLU A 123 -1.12 -5.38 -22.17
C GLU A 123 -1.87 -6.36 -23.08
N GLY A 124 -3.02 -5.91 -23.62
CA GLY A 124 -3.86 -6.70 -24.52
C GLY A 124 -4.78 -7.73 -23.84
N LYS A 125 -4.73 -7.87 -22.53
CA LYS A 125 -5.59 -8.77 -21.77
C LYS A 125 -6.71 -7.99 -21.09
N THR A 126 -7.95 -8.47 -21.21
CA THR A 126 -9.14 -7.84 -20.63
C THR A 126 -9.43 -8.38 -19.24
N TYR A 127 -9.83 -7.47 -18.35
CA TYR A 127 -10.20 -7.74 -16.96
C TYR A 127 -11.53 -7.05 -16.65
N GLY A 128 -12.39 -7.74 -15.92
CA GLY A 128 -13.70 -7.25 -15.50
C GLY A 128 -13.74 -6.83 -14.03
N GLU A 129 -14.94 -6.56 -13.55
CA GLU A 129 -15.23 -6.20 -12.16
C GLU A 129 -14.57 -7.15 -11.14
N LYS A 130 -14.29 -6.64 -9.95
CA LYS A 130 -13.63 -7.32 -8.83
C LYS A 130 -12.16 -7.69 -9.09
N THR A 131 -11.57 -7.19 -10.16
CA THR A 131 -10.14 -7.31 -10.38
C THR A 131 -9.38 -6.43 -9.40
N ALA A 132 -8.37 -7.01 -8.75
CA ALA A 132 -7.40 -6.29 -7.94
C ALA A 132 -6.07 -6.19 -8.68
N ILE A 133 -5.44 -5.03 -8.62
CA ILE A 133 -4.14 -4.76 -9.24
C ILE A 133 -3.22 -4.23 -8.15
N GLU A 134 -2.10 -4.91 -7.90
CA GLU A 134 -1.02 -4.40 -7.06
C GLU A 134 0.01 -3.70 -7.94
N LEU A 135 0.43 -2.53 -7.52
CA LEU A 135 1.42 -1.71 -8.19
C LEU A 135 2.55 -1.40 -7.23
N LEU A 136 3.74 -1.91 -7.49
CA LEU A 136 4.93 -1.71 -6.67
C LEU A 136 5.67 -0.41 -7.06
N PRO A 137 6.45 0.20 -6.15
CA PRO A 137 7.29 1.37 -6.48
C PRO A 137 8.32 1.08 -7.58
N THR A 138 8.70 -0.18 -7.76
CA THR A 138 9.68 -0.64 -8.76
C THR A 138 9.05 -0.96 -10.11
N ASP A 139 7.73 -1.05 -10.19
CA ASP A 139 7.04 -1.39 -11.43
C ASP A 139 7.11 -0.24 -12.43
N LYS A 140 7.28 -0.61 -13.68
CA LYS A 140 7.14 0.36 -14.78
C LYS A 140 5.71 0.89 -14.83
N SER A 141 5.57 2.09 -15.36
CA SER A 141 4.24 2.64 -15.64
C SER A 141 3.51 1.75 -16.64
N VAL A 142 2.25 1.45 -16.34
CA VAL A 142 1.37 0.61 -17.15
C VAL A 142 0.19 1.43 -17.63
N ASP A 143 -0.21 1.23 -18.85
CA ASP A 143 -1.41 1.84 -19.43
C ASP A 143 -2.62 0.92 -19.18
N ILE A 144 -3.58 1.42 -18.43
CA ILE A 144 -4.86 0.76 -18.14
C ILE A 144 -5.92 1.42 -19.02
N LYS A 145 -6.33 0.76 -20.11
CA LYS A 145 -7.34 1.27 -21.02
C LYS A 145 -8.71 0.79 -20.60
N ALA A 146 -9.62 1.70 -20.31
CA ALA A 146 -11.01 1.37 -20.02
C ALA A 146 -11.75 1.00 -21.33
N THR A 147 -12.39 -0.17 -21.35
CA THR A 147 -13.27 -0.60 -22.44
C THR A 147 -14.71 -0.20 -22.14
N GLU A 148 -15.03 0.03 -20.89
CA GLU A 148 -16.30 0.56 -20.37
C GLU A 148 -15.99 1.59 -19.29
N ASP A 149 -16.97 2.43 -18.92
CA ASP A 149 -16.82 3.33 -17.77
C ASP A 149 -16.41 2.53 -16.54
N SER A 150 -15.24 2.81 -16.02
CA SER A 150 -14.60 2.01 -14.98
C SER A 150 -14.37 2.82 -13.71
N LEU A 151 -14.62 2.18 -12.57
CA LEU A 151 -14.44 2.76 -11.24
C LEU A 151 -13.50 1.90 -10.41
N PHE A 152 -12.43 2.51 -9.92
CA PHE A 152 -11.48 1.88 -9.01
C PHE A 152 -11.58 2.50 -7.62
N PHE A 153 -11.43 1.64 -6.62
CA PHE A 153 -11.05 2.02 -5.27
C PHE A 153 -9.54 1.86 -5.14
N SER A 154 -8.85 2.95 -4.81
CA SER A 154 -7.39 3.00 -4.68
C SER A 154 -6.99 3.14 -3.23
N VAL A 155 -6.05 2.30 -2.79
CA VAL A 155 -5.39 2.40 -1.50
C VAL A 155 -3.89 2.48 -1.71
N THR A 156 -3.29 3.59 -1.31
CA THR A 156 -1.84 3.73 -1.24
C THR A 156 -1.37 3.35 0.16
N LEU A 157 -0.49 2.34 0.26
CA LEU A 157 0.02 1.86 1.52
C LEU A 157 1.07 2.81 2.13
N PRO A 158 1.36 2.71 3.44
CA PRO A 158 2.33 3.56 4.10
C PRO A 158 3.72 3.49 3.48
N ARG A 159 4.42 4.61 3.40
CA ARG A 159 5.86 4.66 3.08
C ARG A 159 6.68 4.24 4.28
N PHE A 160 7.69 3.40 4.05
CA PHE A 160 8.66 2.95 5.05
C PHE A 160 10.08 3.35 4.66
#